data_06b9b46fec990a5cfefc9da5d917a67b
#
_entry.id   06b9b46fec990a5cfefc9da5d917a67b
#
_cell.length_a   1.000
_cell.length_b   1.000
_cell.length_c   1.000
_cell.angle_alpha   90.00
_cell.angle_beta   90.00
_cell.angle_gamma   90.00
#
_symmetry.space_group_name_H-M   'P 1'
#
loop_
_entity.id
_entity.type
_entity.pdbx_description
1 polymer ?
#
loop_
_entity_poly.entity_id
_entity_poly.type
_entity_poly.pdbx_seq_one_letter_code
_entity_poly.pdbx_strand_id
1 'polypeptide(L)'
;LRSRGVLYIMLILVLMALFKGILTCPFVRLQADRAVLYTPIIGKLLSTVYTSRFASAFAVLYGSGIGILDAMHTVGRVMGNSYVEKGLVQVAESLKGGVMLSQALDELNLFQPVLISMVAAGEESGALDMVLEDAGSFYEKEAARAVNQMIALLEPAMILILALVVGSVVMAIMMPVFNMYSSML
;
A
#
# COMPACT_ATOMS: atom_id res chain seq x y z
N LEU A 1 -15.32 -3.62 -40.76
CA LEU A 1 -14.23 -3.29 -39.79
C LEU A 1 -14.74 -2.43 -38.62
N ARG A 2 -15.70 -1.52 -38.86
CA ARG A 2 -16.19 -0.55 -37.86
C ARG A 2 -17.01 -1.20 -36.70
N SER A 3 -17.73 -2.29 -36.94
CA SER A 3 -18.54 -2.97 -35.90
C SER A 3 -17.71 -3.82 -34.93
N ARG A 4 -16.59 -4.39 -35.39
CA ARG A 4 -15.66 -5.16 -34.53
C ARG A 4 -14.94 -4.27 -33.52
N GLY A 5 -14.57 -3.04 -33.90
CA GLY A 5 -13.96 -2.07 -33.00
C GLY A 5 -14.87 -1.65 -31.84
N VAL A 6 -16.16 -1.42 -32.15
CA VAL A 6 -17.17 -1.09 -31.14
C VAL A 6 -17.41 -2.25 -30.18
N LEU A 7 -17.41 -3.50 -30.69
CA LEU A 7 -17.53 -4.72 -29.87
C LEU A 7 -16.34 -4.88 -28.89
N TYR A 8 -15.11 -4.62 -29.33
CA TYR A 8 -13.94 -4.67 -28.44
C TYR A 8 -13.98 -3.59 -27.37
N ILE A 9 -14.40 -2.36 -27.72
CA ILE A 9 -14.55 -1.27 -26.74
C ILE A 9 -15.63 -1.62 -25.71
N MET A 10 -16.76 -2.15 -26.17
CA MET A 10 -17.86 -2.57 -25.30
C MET A 10 -17.45 -3.73 -24.38
N LEU A 11 -16.67 -4.69 -24.89
CA LEU A 11 -16.12 -5.79 -24.11
C LEU A 11 -15.17 -5.29 -23.03
N ILE A 12 -14.28 -4.34 -23.35
CA ILE A 12 -13.34 -3.73 -22.39
C ILE A 12 -14.10 -2.95 -21.31
N LEU A 13 -15.14 -2.20 -21.67
CA LEU A 13 -15.98 -1.47 -20.72
C LEU A 13 -16.75 -2.41 -19.79
N VAL A 14 -17.29 -3.50 -20.30
CA VAL A 14 -17.96 -4.54 -19.50
C VAL A 14 -16.98 -5.24 -18.57
N LEU A 15 -15.78 -5.59 -19.05
CA LEU A 15 -14.72 -6.16 -18.24
C LEU A 15 -14.26 -5.20 -17.12
N MET A 16 -14.12 -3.91 -17.42
CA MET A 16 -13.79 -2.89 -16.41
C MET A 16 -14.93 -2.72 -15.39
N ALA A 17 -16.18 -2.75 -15.79
CA ALA A 17 -17.34 -2.66 -14.90
C ALA A 17 -17.45 -3.89 -13.99
N LEU A 18 -17.24 -5.09 -14.54
CA LEU A 18 -17.19 -6.35 -13.77
C LEU A 18 -16.01 -6.34 -12.78
N PHE A 19 -14.85 -5.88 -13.20
CA PHE A 19 -13.66 -5.77 -12.33
C PHE A 19 -13.90 -4.80 -11.17
N LYS A 20 -14.52 -3.64 -11.42
CA LYS A 20 -14.95 -2.71 -10.37
C LYS A 20 -16.01 -3.33 -9.44
N GLY A 21 -16.98 -4.04 -9.98
CA GLY A 21 -18.04 -4.72 -9.20
C GLY A 21 -17.48 -5.80 -8.27
N ILE A 22 -16.49 -6.56 -8.73
CA ILE A 22 -15.81 -7.59 -7.92
C ILE A 22 -15.00 -6.96 -6.79
N LEU A 23 -14.33 -5.83 -7.04
CA LEU A 23 -13.54 -5.11 -6.03
C LEU A 23 -14.40 -4.41 -4.96
N THR A 24 -15.70 -4.19 -5.19
CA THR A 24 -16.63 -3.63 -4.19
C THR A 24 -17.18 -4.69 -3.22
N CYS A 25 -17.01 -5.98 -3.50
CA CYS A 25 -17.36 -7.03 -2.55
C CYS A 25 -16.43 -6.97 -1.33
N PRO A 26 -16.94 -6.83 -0.08
CA PRO A 26 -16.13 -6.65 1.12
C PRO A 26 -15.18 -7.82 1.37
N PHE A 27 -15.55 -9.03 0.95
CA PHE A 27 -14.71 -10.22 1.05
C PHE A 27 -13.52 -10.18 0.07
N VAL A 28 -13.76 -9.77 -1.18
CA VAL A 28 -12.72 -9.66 -2.21
C VAL A 28 -11.76 -8.52 -1.87
N ARG A 29 -12.30 -7.40 -1.38
CA ARG A 29 -11.51 -6.26 -0.91
C ARG A 29 -10.57 -6.67 0.21
N LEU A 30 -11.04 -7.43 1.21
CA LEU A 30 -10.19 -7.91 2.29
C LEU A 30 -9.05 -8.80 1.80
N GLN A 31 -9.33 -9.71 0.85
CA GLN A 31 -8.31 -10.59 0.27
C GLN A 31 -7.31 -9.82 -0.61
N ALA A 32 -7.78 -8.87 -1.39
CA ALA A 32 -6.93 -8.00 -2.20
C ALA A 32 -6.03 -7.12 -1.31
N ASP A 33 -6.60 -6.48 -0.30
CA ASP A 33 -5.91 -5.65 0.68
C ASP A 33 -4.81 -6.44 1.42
N ARG A 34 -5.11 -7.70 1.75
CA ARG A 34 -4.15 -8.62 2.34
C ARG A 34 -3.05 -9.01 1.35
N ALA A 35 -3.41 -9.41 0.13
CA ALA A 35 -2.45 -9.89 -0.88
C ALA A 35 -1.40 -8.84 -1.23
N VAL A 36 -1.78 -7.57 -1.31
CA VAL A 36 -0.88 -6.46 -1.59
C VAL A 36 0.18 -6.29 -0.49
N LEU A 37 -0.19 -6.50 0.78
CA LEU A 37 0.73 -6.42 1.92
C LEU A 37 1.80 -7.54 1.90
N TYR A 38 1.47 -8.71 1.35
CA TYR A 38 2.41 -9.84 1.24
C TYR A 38 3.30 -9.80 -0.01
N THR A 39 3.17 -8.77 -0.85
CA THR A 39 4.04 -8.60 -2.02
C THR A 39 5.43 -8.12 -1.56
N PRO A 40 6.54 -8.76 -1.95
CA PRO A 40 7.87 -8.51 -1.35
C PRO A 40 8.37 -7.08 -1.49
N ILE A 41 8.03 -6.36 -2.56
CA ILE A 41 8.48 -4.97 -2.80
C ILE A 41 7.44 -3.99 -2.24
N ILE A 42 6.17 -4.14 -2.63
CA ILE A 42 5.07 -3.23 -2.27
C ILE A 42 4.69 -3.40 -0.80
N GLY A 43 4.74 -4.63 -0.27
CA GLY A 43 4.39 -4.92 1.12
C GLY A 43 5.32 -4.22 2.11
N LYS A 44 6.64 -4.18 1.84
CA LYS A 44 7.59 -3.46 2.69
C LYS A 44 7.32 -1.95 2.70
N LEU A 45 7.05 -1.36 1.53
CA LEU A 45 6.66 0.04 1.42
C LEU A 45 5.38 0.32 2.20
N LEU A 46 4.34 -0.49 1.99
CA LEU A 46 3.05 -0.33 2.67
C LEU A 46 3.17 -0.52 4.18
N SER A 47 3.95 -1.48 4.65
CA SER A 47 4.24 -1.65 6.08
C SER A 47 4.83 -0.35 6.66
N THR A 48 5.82 0.26 6.00
CA THR A 48 6.40 1.54 6.44
C THR A 48 5.36 2.67 6.44
N VAL A 49 4.54 2.78 5.40
CA VAL A 49 3.47 3.79 5.30
C VAL A 49 2.39 3.57 6.37
N TYR A 50 1.97 2.33 6.61
CA TYR A 50 0.99 2.04 7.67
C TYR A 50 1.57 2.25 9.06
N THR A 51 2.84 1.92 9.27
CA THR A 51 3.55 2.22 10.53
C THR A 51 3.57 3.73 10.80
N SER A 52 3.90 4.53 9.79
CA SER A 52 3.87 6.00 9.88
C SER A 52 2.48 6.53 10.23
N ARG A 53 1.46 6.12 9.46
CA ARG A 53 0.08 6.54 9.67
C ARG A 53 -0.44 6.15 11.05
N PHE A 54 -0.14 4.92 11.47
CA PHE A 54 -0.52 4.43 12.80
C PHE A 54 0.13 5.28 13.88
N ALA A 55 1.46 5.42 13.87
CA ALA A 55 2.19 6.13 14.90
C ALA A 55 1.73 7.60 15.00
N SER A 56 1.63 8.33 13.87
CA SER A 56 1.21 9.73 13.86
C SER A 56 -0.25 9.91 14.31
N ALA A 57 -1.18 9.09 13.79
CA ALA A 57 -2.59 9.20 14.17
C ALA A 57 -2.82 8.80 15.63
N PHE A 58 -2.14 7.75 16.08
CA PHE A 58 -2.27 7.27 17.46
C PHE A 58 -1.65 8.27 18.46
N ALA A 59 -0.48 8.84 18.15
CA ALA A 59 0.14 9.90 18.95
C ALA A 59 -0.81 11.09 19.18
N VAL A 60 -1.44 11.58 18.10
CA VAL A 60 -2.39 12.71 18.19
C VAL A 60 -3.60 12.38 19.04
N LEU A 61 -4.20 11.21 18.84
CA LEU A 61 -5.42 10.82 19.58
C LEU A 61 -5.11 10.54 21.05
N TYR A 62 -4.07 9.77 21.33
CA TYR A 62 -3.67 9.41 22.68
C TYR A 62 -3.16 10.63 23.47
N GLY A 63 -2.31 11.48 22.84
CA GLY A 63 -1.84 12.74 23.41
C GLY A 63 -2.95 13.76 23.66
N SER A 64 -4.10 13.65 22.94
CA SER A 64 -5.31 14.44 23.21
C SER A 64 -6.15 13.89 24.37
N GLY A 65 -5.72 12.84 25.05
CA GLY A 65 -6.42 12.22 26.18
C GLY A 65 -7.52 11.24 25.77
N ILE A 66 -7.61 10.85 24.50
CA ILE A 66 -8.52 9.79 24.05
C ILE A 66 -8.02 8.45 24.58
N GLY A 67 -8.92 7.66 25.19
CA GLY A 67 -8.57 6.35 25.69
C GLY A 67 -7.98 5.43 24.62
N ILE A 68 -7.02 4.59 25.01
CA ILE A 68 -6.25 3.71 24.10
C ILE A 68 -7.16 2.86 23.20
N LEU A 69 -8.29 2.36 23.69
CA LEU A 69 -9.22 1.53 22.92
C LEU A 69 -9.96 2.34 21.85
N ASP A 70 -10.43 3.53 22.20
CA ASP A 70 -11.14 4.43 21.27
C ASP A 70 -10.18 4.99 20.23
N ALA A 71 -8.95 5.31 20.63
CA ALA A 71 -7.88 5.69 19.72
C ALA A 71 -7.60 4.57 18.72
N MET A 72 -7.51 3.31 19.15
CA MET A 72 -7.27 2.14 18.30
C MET A 72 -8.37 1.96 17.26
N HIS A 73 -9.64 2.06 17.65
CA HIS A 73 -10.78 1.99 16.72
C HIS A 73 -10.78 3.15 15.71
N THR A 74 -10.42 4.34 16.16
CA THR A 74 -10.40 5.54 15.31
C THR A 74 -9.26 5.46 14.29
N VAL A 75 -8.07 5.07 14.74
CA VAL A 75 -6.91 4.85 13.85
C VAL A 75 -7.24 3.78 12.80
N GLY A 76 -7.85 2.66 13.20
CA GLY A 76 -8.24 1.59 12.27
C GLY A 76 -9.05 2.12 11.09
N ARG A 77 -10.02 2.99 11.33
CA ARG A 77 -10.88 3.58 10.28
C ARG A 77 -10.12 4.49 9.32
N VAL A 78 -9.11 5.21 9.78
CA VAL A 78 -8.33 6.12 8.92
C VAL A 78 -7.21 5.44 8.14
N MET A 79 -6.92 4.16 8.41
CA MET A 79 -5.92 3.39 7.67
C MET A 79 -6.26 3.17 6.21
N GLY A 80 -7.56 3.14 5.86
CA GLY A 80 -8.01 2.98 4.47
C GLY A 80 -7.80 1.57 3.89
N ASN A 81 -7.48 0.58 4.72
CA ASN A 81 -7.29 -0.82 4.36
C ASN A 81 -8.10 -1.70 5.31
N SER A 82 -9.01 -2.50 4.76
CA SER A 82 -9.94 -3.30 5.56
C SER A 82 -9.27 -4.42 6.36
N TYR A 83 -8.12 -4.90 5.91
CA TYR A 83 -7.34 -5.90 6.64
C TYR A 83 -6.67 -5.27 7.87
N VAL A 84 -6.07 -4.09 7.70
CA VAL A 84 -5.45 -3.32 8.79
C VAL A 84 -6.49 -2.89 9.82
N GLU A 85 -7.64 -2.38 9.37
CA GLU A 85 -8.74 -1.98 10.25
C GLU A 85 -9.20 -3.16 11.14
N LYS A 86 -9.47 -4.32 10.55
CA LYS A 86 -9.83 -5.52 11.31
C LYS A 86 -8.74 -5.95 12.28
N GLY A 87 -7.48 -5.87 11.87
CA GLY A 87 -6.35 -6.18 12.74
C GLY A 87 -6.30 -5.26 13.96
N LEU A 88 -6.48 -3.95 13.77
CA LEU A 88 -6.49 -3.00 14.89
C LEU A 88 -7.71 -3.17 15.82
N VAL A 89 -8.85 -3.61 15.30
CA VAL A 89 -9.98 -4.02 16.14
C VAL A 89 -9.60 -5.24 17.01
N GLN A 90 -8.88 -6.21 16.46
CA GLN A 90 -8.39 -7.36 17.24
C GLN A 90 -7.39 -6.93 18.32
N VAL A 91 -6.48 -5.98 18.00
CA VAL A 91 -5.58 -5.37 18.99
C VAL A 91 -6.39 -4.74 20.13
N ALA A 92 -7.42 -3.96 19.82
CA ALA A 92 -8.27 -3.35 20.85
C ALA A 92 -8.95 -4.41 21.75
N GLU A 93 -9.37 -5.54 21.20
CA GLU A 93 -9.92 -6.66 22.01
C GLU A 93 -8.85 -7.35 22.88
N SER A 94 -7.64 -7.54 22.35
CA SER A 94 -6.51 -8.08 23.13
C SER A 94 -6.13 -7.16 24.31
N LEU A 95 -6.13 -5.85 24.09
CA LEU A 95 -5.91 -4.84 25.14
C LEU A 95 -6.97 -4.91 26.26
N LYS A 96 -8.24 -5.13 25.91
CA LYS A 96 -9.31 -5.35 26.91
C LYS A 96 -9.04 -6.59 27.74
N GLY A 97 -8.39 -7.60 27.17
CA GLY A 97 -7.94 -8.83 27.84
C GLY A 97 -6.69 -8.63 28.71
N GLY A 98 -6.10 -7.43 28.75
CA GLY A 98 -4.90 -7.10 29.53
C GLY A 98 -3.59 -7.44 28.82
N VAL A 99 -3.61 -7.74 27.51
CA VAL A 99 -2.40 -7.91 26.71
C VAL A 99 -1.75 -6.54 26.49
N MET A 100 -0.41 -6.48 26.53
CA MET A 100 0.33 -5.24 26.26
C MET A 100 0.12 -4.78 24.81
N LEU A 101 0.13 -3.46 24.58
CA LEU A 101 -0.04 -2.88 23.25
C LEU A 101 1.06 -3.35 22.30
N SER A 102 2.30 -3.35 22.74
CA SER A 102 3.46 -3.81 21.97
C SER A 102 3.28 -5.26 21.50
N GLN A 103 2.86 -6.15 22.40
CA GLN A 103 2.62 -7.55 22.07
C GLN A 103 1.45 -7.71 21.09
N ALA A 104 0.33 -7.04 21.32
CA ALA A 104 -0.85 -7.11 20.46
C ALA A 104 -0.57 -6.56 19.06
N LEU A 105 0.27 -5.52 18.92
CA LEU A 105 0.71 -4.98 17.64
C LEU A 105 1.67 -5.92 16.91
N ASP A 106 2.57 -6.58 17.63
CA ASP A 106 3.53 -7.53 17.05
C ASP A 106 2.84 -8.74 16.41
N GLU A 107 1.79 -9.25 17.05
CA GLU A 107 0.98 -10.38 16.54
C GLU A 107 0.35 -10.10 15.17
N LEU A 108 0.10 -8.84 14.82
CA LEU A 108 -0.41 -8.47 13.50
C LEU A 108 0.61 -8.66 12.37
N ASN A 109 1.90 -8.71 12.67
CA ASN A 109 2.99 -8.80 11.68
C ASN A 109 2.88 -7.75 10.55
N LEU A 110 2.34 -6.58 10.86
CA LEU A 110 2.09 -5.50 9.91
C LEU A 110 3.07 -4.35 10.07
N PHE A 111 3.36 -4.02 11.31
CA PHE A 111 4.16 -2.87 11.69
C PHE A 111 5.66 -3.18 11.70
N GLN A 112 6.46 -2.13 11.56
CA GLN A 112 7.93 -2.26 11.60
C GLN A 112 8.39 -2.65 13.02
N PRO A 113 9.35 -3.59 13.17
CA PRO A 113 9.82 -4.06 14.48
C PRO A 113 10.33 -2.94 15.40
N VAL A 114 10.91 -1.89 14.81
CA VAL A 114 11.37 -0.72 15.58
C VAL A 114 10.20 0.00 16.27
N LEU A 115 9.05 0.14 15.61
CA LEU A 115 7.85 0.70 16.25
C LEU A 115 7.45 -0.14 17.47
N ILE A 116 7.41 -1.47 17.30
CA ILE A 116 7.03 -2.40 18.39
C ILE A 116 7.97 -2.22 19.60
N SER A 117 9.28 -2.15 19.35
CA SER A 117 10.28 -1.93 20.42
C SER A 117 10.12 -0.57 21.10
N MET A 118 9.81 0.48 20.32
CA MET A 118 9.55 1.81 20.88
C MET A 118 8.29 1.82 21.74
N VAL A 119 7.20 1.20 21.26
CA VAL A 119 5.95 1.09 22.01
C VAL A 119 6.17 0.30 23.31
N ALA A 120 6.91 -0.82 23.26
CA ALA A 120 7.24 -1.59 24.45
C ALA A 120 7.98 -0.75 25.50
N ALA A 121 8.99 0.01 25.10
CA ALA A 121 9.71 0.91 26.00
C ALA A 121 8.80 2.03 26.56
N GLY A 122 7.89 2.57 25.75
CA GLY A 122 6.89 3.54 26.18
C GLY A 122 5.88 2.99 27.18
N GLU A 123 5.44 1.74 27.02
CA GLU A 123 4.55 1.04 27.96
C GLU A 123 5.25 0.81 29.30
N GLU A 124 6.49 0.31 29.29
CA GLU A 124 7.26 0.04 30.51
C GLU A 124 7.59 1.32 31.30
N SER A 125 7.90 2.42 30.59
CA SER A 125 8.25 3.69 31.20
C SER A 125 7.05 4.57 31.55
N GLY A 126 5.85 4.24 31.06
CA GLY A 126 4.66 5.09 31.18
C GLY A 126 4.69 6.36 30.32
N ALA A 127 5.61 6.44 29.34
CA ALA A 127 5.82 7.58 28.46
C ALA A 127 5.37 7.29 27.02
N LEU A 128 4.26 6.58 26.87
CA LEU A 128 3.76 6.11 25.59
C LEU A 128 3.41 7.25 24.62
N ASP A 129 2.91 8.38 25.14
CA ASP A 129 2.61 9.60 24.38
C ASP A 129 3.85 10.17 23.69
N MET A 130 4.92 10.37 24.43
CA MET A 130 6.19 10.88 23.91
C MET A 130 6.80 9.94 22.87
N VAL A 131 6.83 8.65 23.19
CA VAL A 131 7.42 7.64 22.29
C VAL A 131 6.62 7.55 20.97
N LEU A 132 5.30 7.66 21.02
CA LEU A 132 4.46 7.63 19.82
C LEU A 132 4.63 8.88 18.96
N GLU A 133 4.81 10.06 19.57
CA GLU A 133 5.11 11.30 18.86
C GLU A 133 6.46 11.20 18.13
N ASP A 134 7.49 10.73 18.81
CA ASP A 134 8.81 10.49 18.22
C ASP A 134 8.75 9.45 17.10
N ALA A 135 8.05 8.33 17.31
CA ALA A 135 7.85 7.31 16.31
C ALA A 135 7.09 7.86 15.10
N GLY A 136 6.05 8.66 15.31
CA GLY A 136 5.28 9.31 14.24
C GLY A 136 6.19 10.17 13.37
N SER A 137 6.96 11.06 13.97
CA SER A 137 7.88 11.95 13.25
C SER A 137 9.00 11.19 12.50
N PHE A 138 9.53 10.15 13.11
CA PHE A 138 10.54 9.28 12.48
C PHE A 138 9.98 8.55 11.25
N TYR A 139 8.83 7.87 11.42
CA TYR A 139 8.23 7.09 10.36
C TYR A 139 7.61 7.92 9.24
N GLU A 140 7.19 9.16 9.50
CA GLU A 140 6.76 10.08 8.45
C GLU A 140 7.89 10.37 7.45
N LYS A 141 9.10 10.63 7.95
CA LYS A 141 10.29 10.81 7.12
C LYS A 141 10.67 9.53 6.38
N GLU A 142 10.58 8.39 7.05
CA GLU A 142 10.90 7.09 6.47
C GLU A 142 9.90 6.70 5.38
N ALA A 143 8.60 6.92 5.59
CA ALA A 143 7.57 6.71 4.59
C ALA A 143 7.76 7.61 3.35
N ALA A 144 8.08 8.89 3.56
CA ALA A 144 8.38 9.80 2.47
C ALA A 144 9.60 9.33 1.65
N ARG A 145 10.67 8.86 2.31
CA ARG A 145 11.84 8.28 1.64
C ARG A 145 11.47 7.03 0.84
N ALA A 146 10.70 6.12 1.42
CA ALA A 146 10.29 4.89 0.77
C ALA A 146 9.41 5.16 -0.47
N VAL A 147 8.50 6.12 -0.41
CA VAL A 147 7.69 6.57 -1.55
C VAL A 147 8.59 7.17 -2.64
N ASN A 148 9.53 8.06 -2.29
CA ASN A 148 10.44 8.67 -3.25
C ASN A 148 11.33 7.63 -3.95
N GLN A 149 11.79 6.60 -3.23
CA GLN A 149 12.53 5.48 -3.82
C GLN A 149 11.68 4.72 -4.86
N MET A 150 10.40 4.49 -4.57
CA MET A 150 9.49 3.86 -5.55
C MET A 150 9.28 4.75 -6.79
N ILE A 151 9.14 6.06 -6.61
CA ILE A 151 9.02 7.01 -7.72
C ILE A 151 10.28 6.99 -8.59
N ALA A 152 11.47 6.97 -7.98
CA ALA A 152 12.73 6.90 -8.70
C ALA A 152 12.90 5.63 -9.56
N LEU A 153 12.22 4.53 -9.20
CA LEU A 153 12.20 3.30 -10.01
C LEU A 153 11.26 3.41 -11.21
N LEU A 154 10.29 4.33 -11.20
CA LEU A 154 9.40 4.54 -12.34
C LEU A 154 10.12 5.18 -13.53
N GLU A 155 11.12 6.02 -13.30
CA GLU A 155 11.85 6.71 -14.37
C GLU A 155 12.53 5.72 -15.33
N PRO A 156 13.37 4.75 -14.88
CA PRO A 156 13.94 3.74 -15.77
C PRO A 156 12.87 2.87 -16.44
N ALA A 157 11.79 2.54 -15.74
CA ALA A 157 10.70 1.75 -16.31
C ALA A 157 10.00 2.50 -17.46
N MET A 158 9.76 3.80 -17.31
CA MET A 158 9.18 4.65 -18.34
C MET A 158 10.08 4.76 -19.57
N ILE A 159 11.40 4.88 -19.38
CA ILE A 159 12.38 4.92 -20.47
C ILE A 159 12.34 3.60 -21.26
N LEU A 160 12.30 2.45 -20.58
CA LEU A 160 12.20 1.14 -21.23
C LEU A 160 10.90 0.98 -22.01
N ILE A 161 9.78 1.40 -21.46
CA ILE A 161 8.49 1.35 -22.15
C ILE A 161 8.53 2.23 -23.40
N LEU A 162 9.05 3.46 -23.27
CA LEU A 162 9.17 4.37 -24.40
C LEU A 162 10.09 3.83 -25.50
N ALA A 163 11.23 3.25 -25.12
CA ALA A 163 12.16 2.62 -26.08
C ALA A 163 11.50 1.44 -26.82
N LEU A 164 10.69 0.63 -26.13
CA LEU A 164 9.92 -0.46 -26.72
C LEU A 164 8.88 0.04 -27.73
N VAL A 165 8.13 1.10 -27.36
CA VAL A 165 7.12 1.69 -28.23
C VAL A 165 7.78 2.30 -29.47
N VAL A 166 8.78 3.15 -29.29
CA VAL A 166 9.50 3.78 -30.41
C VAL A 166 10.18 2.73 -31.28
N GLY A 167 10.85 1.75 -30.70
CA GLY A 167 11.48 0.65 -31.41
C GLY A 167 10.49 -0.16 -32.26
N SER A 168 9.29 -0.44 -31.72
CA SER A 168 8.24 -1.14 -32.49
C SER A 168 7.73 -0.33 -33.68
N VAL A 169 7.59 0.98 -33.55
CA VAL A 169 7.19 1.88 -34.64
C VAL A 169 8.27 1.93 -35.72
N VAL A 170 9.53 2.04 -35.33
CA VAL A 170 10.66 2.03 -36.28
C VAL A 170 10.72 0.70 -37.03
N MET A 171 10.57 -0.43 -36.34
CA MET A 171 10.51 -1.75 -36.98
C MET A 171 9.35 -1.86 -37.97
N ALA A 172 8.16 -1.35 -37.59
CA ALA A 172 7.00 -1.40 -38.48
C ALA A 172 7.19 -0.57 -39.77
N ILE A 173 7.97 0.51 -39.73
CA ILE A 173 8.30 1.33 -40.90
C ILE A 173 9.43 0.68 -41.73
N MET A 174 10.44 0.12 -41.09
CA MET A 174 11.59 -0.43 -41.76
C MET A 174 11.29 -1.77 -42.47
N MET A 175 10.40 -2.61 -41.92
CA MET A 175 10.05 -3.90 -42.51
C MET A 175 9.57 -3.81 -43.98
N PRO A 176 8.62 -2.91 -44.34
CA PRO A 176 8.22 -2.75 -45.74
C PRO A 176 9.37 -2.24 -46.63
N VAL A 177 10.21 -1.37 -46.12
CA VAL A 177 11.37 -0.81 -46.87
C VAL A 177 12.36 -1.91 -47.19
N PHE A 178 12.72 -2.78 -46.24
CA PHE A 178 13.59 -3.94 -46.50
C PHE A 178 12.98 -4.92 -47.51
N ASN A 179 11.68 -5.19 -47.45
CA ASN A 179 10.99 -6.06 -48.38
C ASN A 179 11.00 -5.48 -49.83
N MET A 180 10.90 -4.18 -49.99
CA MET A 180 11.04 -3.50 -51.31
C MET A 180 12.47 -3.66 -51.86
N TYR A 181 13.51 -3.49 -51.03
CA TYR A 181 14.89 -3.69 -51.43
C TYR A 181 15.20 -5.12 -51.86
N SER A 182 14.70 -6.10 -51.09
CA SER A 182 14.91 -7.53 -51.40
C SER A 182 14.16 -8.00 -52.65
N SER A 183 13.10 -7.30 -53.09
CA SER A 183 12.38 -7.62 -54.35
C SER A 183 12.98 -6.94 -55.59
N MET A 184 13.96 -6.07 -55.43
CA MET A 184 14.69 -5.41 -56.52
C MET A 184 16.04 -6.05 -56.86
N LEU A 185 16.50 -6.98 -56.07
CA LEU A 185 17.70 -7.82 -56.30
C LEU A 185 17.31 -9.21 -56.78
#